data_a49caae49492beef0a074238b805723d
#
_entry.id   a49caae49492beef0a074238b805723d
#
_cell.length_a   1.000
_cell.length_b   1.000
_cell.length_c   1.000
_cell.angle_alpha   90.00
_cell.angle_beta   90.00
_cell.angle_gamma   90.00
#
_symmetry.space_group_name_H-M   'P 1'
#
loop_
_entity.id
_entity.type
_entity.pdbx_description
1 polymer ?
#
loop_
_entity_poly.entity_id
_entity_poly.type
_entity_poly.pdbx_seq_one_letter_code
_entity_poly.pdbx_strand_id
1 'polypeptide(L)' 'AITDKQTLVIDEQTYQITAVGEVVLTNLDTLGHITIKFDGATTPELPGTLYVEEKAIPEITVGTTITIL' A
#
# COMPACT_ATOMS: atom_id res chain seq x y z
N ALA A 1 4.32 -12.67 -2.35
CA ALA A 1 4.53 -11.76 -1.22
C ALA A 1 4.66 -10.32 -1.69
N ILE A 2 4.20 -9.37 -0.88
CA ILE A 2 4.32 -7.93 -1.19
C ILE A 2 5.67 -7.45 -0.68
N THR A 3 6.42 -6.75 -1.51
CA THR A 3 7.77 -6.25 -1.16
C THR A 3 7.91 -4.78 -1.52
N ASP A 4 8.96 -4.14 -1.00
CA ASP A 4 9.32 -2.75 -1.31
C ASP A 4 9.87 -2.56 -2.74
N LYS A 5 9.98 -3.63 -3.50
CA LYS A 5 10.37 -3.59 -4.91
C LYS A 5 9.17 -3.53 -5.85
N GLN A 6 7.97 -3.59 -5.29
CA GLN A 6 6.73 -3.56 -6.07
C GLN A 6 6.14 -2.16 -6.11
N THR A 7 5.14 -1.99 -6.95
CA THR A 7 4.46 -0.72 -7.16
C THR A 7 2.98 -0.88 -6.84
N LEU A 8 2.45 0.06 -6.07
CA LEU A 8 1.01 0.18 -5.85
C LEU A 8 0.41 1.02 -6.97
N VAL A 9 -0.65 0.53 -7.59
CA VAL A 9 -1.38 1.27 -8.64
C VAL A 9 -2.80 1.51 -8.16
N ILE A 10 -3.18 2.78 -8.09
CA ILE A 10 -4.55 3.18 -7.77
C ILE A 10 -5.10 3.88 -9.00
N ASP A 11 -6.01 3.22 -9.71
CA ASP A 11 -6.47 3.60 -11.04
C ASP A 11 -5.27 3.78 -11.97
N GLU A 12 -4.95 5.00 -12.42
CA GLU A 12 -3.81 5.28 -13.30
C GLU A 12 -2.60 5.87 -12.57
N GLN A 13 -2.69 6.05 -11.25
CA GLN A 13 -1.60 6.61 -10.45
C GLN A 13 -0.73 5.51 -9.88
N THR A 14 0.59 5.67 -9.98
CA THR A 14 1.55 4.70 -9.47
C THR A 14 2.27 5.24 -8.24
N TYR A 15 2.50 4.37 -7.28
CA TYR A 15 3.18 4.69 -6.03
C TYR A 15 4.21 3.61 -5.75
N GLN A 16 5.48 4.01 -5.59
CA GLN A 16 6.52 3.07 -5.21
C GLN A 16 6.29 2.62 -3.76
N ILE A 17 6.25 1.32 -3.53
CA ILE A 17 6.17 0.78 -2.17
C ILE A 17 7.53 0.98 -1.50
N THR A 18 7.55 1.60 -0.32
CA THR A 18 8.77 1.92 0.40
C THR A 18 9.00 1.02 1.62
N ALA A 19 7.93 0.52 2.21
CA ALA A 19 8.01 -0.42 3.33
C ALA A 19 6.73 -1.23 3.42
N VAL A 20 6.82 -2.45 3.92
CA VAL A 20 5.68 -3.36 4.05
C VAL A 20 5.62 -3.86 5.49
N GLY A 21 4.52 -3.60 6.17
CA GLY A 21 4.28 -4.11 7.51
C GLY A 21 4.25 -5.63 7.53
N GLU A 22 4.69 -6.21 8.64
CA GLU A 22 4.90 -7.64 8.77
C GLU A 22 3.64 -8.50 8.51
N VAL A 23 2.46 -7.96 8.84
CA VAL A 23 1.19 -8.70 8.71
C VAL A 23 0.28 -8.15 7.59
N VAL A 24 0.81 -7.33 6.68
CA VAL A 24 0.02 -6.74 5.59
C VAL A 24 -0.65 -7.83 4.75
N LEU A 25 0.12 -8.81 4.29
CA LEU A 25 -0.43 -9.87 3.46
C LEU A 25 -1.44 -10.72 4.22
N THR A 26 -1.16 -11.04 5.48
CA THR A 26 -2.07 -11.80 6.34
C THR A 26 -3.38 -11.05 6.54
N ASN A 27 -3.32 -9.74 6.82
CA ASN A 27 -4.52 -8.93 7.00
C ASN A 27 -5.34 -8.84 5.72
N LEU A 28 -4.66 -8.72 4.59
CA LEU A 28 -5.35 -8.66 3.29
C LEU A 28 -6.08 -9.98 3.02
N ASP A 29 -5.43 -11.13 3.30
CA ASP A 29 -6.03 -12.45 3.07
C ASP A 29 -7.17 -12.77 4.04
N THR A 30 -7.04 -12.39 5.31
CA THR A 30 -8.01 -12.78 6.35
C THR A 30 -9.08 -11.74 6.61
N LEU A 31 -8.73 -10.45 6.56
CA LEU A 31 -9.64 -9.35 6.88
C LEU A 31 -10.13 -8.60 5.64
N GLY A 32 -9.45 -8.76 4.52
CA GLY A 32 -9.80 -8.09 3.27
C GLY A 32 -9.47 -6.60 3.24
N HIS A 33 -8.69 -6.09 4.20
CA HIS A 33 -8.29 -4.68 4.21
C HIS A 33 -6.95 -4.48 4.90
N ILE A 34 -6.29 -3.38 4.55
CA ILE A 34 -5.04 -2.93 5.17
C ILE A 34 -5.07 -1.41 5.24
N THR A 35 -4.13 -0.84 5.99
CA THR A 35 -3.89 0.60 6.02
C THR A 35 -2.76 0.94 5.06
N ILE A 36 -2.91 2.02 4.31
CA ILE A 36 -1.87 2.52 3.40
C ILE A 36 -1.47 3.92 3.83
N LYS A 37 -0.17 4.15 4.04
CA LYS A 37 0.37 5.47 4.39
C LYS A 37 1.22 6.01 3.23
N PHE A 38 0.96 7.24 2.85
CA PHE A 38 1.63 7.92 1.74
C PHE A 38 2.69 8.88 2.28
N ASP A 39 3.63 8.35 3.06
CA ASP A 39 4.63 9.17 3.76
C ASP A 39 6.08 8.85 3.38
N GLY A 40 6.29 7.88 2.50
CA GLY A 40 7.64 7.51 2.06
C GLY A 40 8.49 6.84 3.13
N ALA A 41 7.91 6.37 4.22
CA ALA A 41 8.67 5.71 5.28
C ALA A 41 9.35 4.45 4.76
N THR A 42 10.61 4.25 5.16
CA THR A 42 11.40 3.09 4.74
C THR A 42 11.48 2.02 5.82
N THR A 43 10.97 2.31 7.00
CA THR A 43 10.89 1.36 8.12
C THR A 43 9.42 1.09 8.44
N PRO A 44 8.96 -0.17 8.42
CA PRO A 44 7.56 -0.48 8.69
C PRO A 44 7.28 -0.46 10.19
N GLU A 45 6.86 0.68 10.71
CA GLU A 45 6.57 0.85 12.13
C GLU A 45 5.30 0.13 12.60
N LEU A 46 4.28 0.08 11.73
CA LEU A 46 3.01 -0.57 12.04
C LEU A 46 2.88 -1.85 11.21
N PRO A 47 2.67 -3.01 11.85
CA PRO A 47 2.70 -4.29 11.14
C PRO A 47 1.61 -4.47 10.09
N GLY A 48 0.46 -3.82 10.24
CA GLY A 48 -0.64 -3.91 9.28
C GLY A 48 -0.67 -2.80 8.25
N THR A 49 0.40 -2.01 8.10
CA THR A 49 0.44 -0.85 7.23
C THR A 49 1.38 -1.06 6.05
N LEU A 50 0.92 -0.72 4.86
CA LEU A 50 1.70 -0.64 3.64
C LEU A 50 2.14 0.82 3.46
N TYR A 51 3.44 1.06 3.30
CA TYR A 51 4.00 2.40 3.13
C TYR A 51 4.39 2.60 1.68
N VAL A 52 3.97 3.72 1.12
CA VAL A 52 4.29 4.10 -0.25
C VAL A 52 4.91 5.48 -0.27
N GLU A 53 5.48 5.86 -1.42
CA GLU A 53 6.13 7.16 -1.57
C GLU A 53 5.20 8.32 -1.22
N GLU A 54 5.80 9.41 -0.75
CA GLU A 54 5.05 10.61 -0.38
C GLU A 54 4.54 11.33 -1.62
N LYS A 55 3.25 11.17 -1.88
CA LYS A 55 2.52 11.82 -2.96
C LYS A 55 1.14 12.20 -2.48
N ALA A 56 0.47 13.07 -3.20
CA ALA A 56 -0.92 13.39 -2.92
C ALA A 56 -1.78 12.13 -2.98
N ILE A 57 -2.66 11.97 -1.99
CA ILE A 57 -3.59 10.84 -1.96
C ILE A 57 -4.62 11.02 -3.08
N PRO A 58 -4.81 10.02 -3.95
CA PRO A 58 -5.78 10.12 -5.02
C PRO A 58 -7.21 10.09 -4.48
N GLU A 59 -8.15 10.59 -5.27
CA GLU A 59 -9.56 10.46 -4.93
C GLU A 59 -9.97 8.99 -5.05
N ILE A 60 -10.48 8.43 -3.96
CA ILE A 60 -10.95 7.06 -3.93
C ILE A 60 -12.48 7.05 -3.92
N THR A 61 -13.06 6.44 -4.93
CA THR A 61 -14.52 6.37 -5.11
C THR A 61 -14.94 4.93 -5.37
N VAL A 62 -16.25 4.71 -5.46
CA VAL A 62 -16.77 3.41 -5.87
C VAL A 62 -16.26 3.12 -7.29
N GLY A 63 -15.65 1.98 -7.48
CA GLY A 63 -15.07 1.59 -8.77
C GLY A 63 -13.58 1.88 -8.90
N THR A 64 -12.95 2.53 -7.90
CA THR A 64 -11.49 2.69 -7.88
C THR A 64 -10.80 1.33 -7.89
N THR A 65 -9.83 1.18 -8.78
CA THR A 65 -9.06 -0.06 -8.90
C THR A 65 -7.73 0.08 -8.16
N ILE A 66 -7.39 -0.90 -7.33
CA ILE A 66 -6.13 -0.96 -6.60
C ILE A 66 -5.40 -2.25 -6.97
N THR A 67 -4.19 -2.12 -7.47
CA THR A 67 -3.39 -3.26 -7.94
C THR A 67 -1.95 -3.14 -7.42
N ILE A 68 -1.35 -4.27 -7.10
CA ILE A 68 0.08 -4.33 -6.73
C ILE A 68 0.81 -5.10 -7.82
N LEU A 69 1.78 -4.44 -8.43
CA LEU A 69 2.57 -5.01 -9.52
C LEU A 69 3.96 -5.44 -9.07
#